data_ff5f8af76ccd1bdc38323539c69bfa17
#
_entry.id   ff5f8af76ccd1bdc38323539c69bfa17
#
_cell.length_a   1.000
_cell.length_b   1.000
_cell.length_c   1.000
_cell.angle_alpha   90.00
_cell.angle_beta   90.00
_cell.angle_gamma   90.00
#
_symmetry.space_group_name_H-M   'P 1'
#
loop_
_entity.id
_entity.type
_entity.pdbx_description
1 polymer ?
#
loop_
_entity_poly.entity_id
_entity_poly.type
_entity_poly.pdbx_seq_one_letter_code
_entity_poly.pdbx_strand_id
1 'polypeptide(L)'
;NSYINTVDCDTQKMEELKLTVLDEKGKVLVSYQAAKPEIKPIPEPAKAALDPKKIASMEQLFLTGHHLEQYRHATYLPMDYYMEALSRDESDIRCNNAVGLLLMRRGRFAEAQKYFDRAIKTQTERNPNPYEGEPYYNLGWSKKMQGDMDGAYDAFFKATWNAAWQDAGYMGLAQIDMLREDYVNGIDHINRSLYRNWLNHKGRQLKTSFLRKTGDYAQAEALINESLLMDKFNMGCRFESYLINILQGKSEEAAAAKAEMKALMRGAVHSYLEYAIDYASAGMYDEAAQLLSFVTEDAEVTYPMVYFALGYFASKMGKKDEAVALYKKAETICPDYCFPNKIEEVLMLNDAMKLNPEGAKAPYYLGNFHYAARIYDEAVACWEKSVSIDDTYPTVLRNLSLAYYNKLNNPQKALATLEKAYKLDESDARI
;
A
#
# COMPACT_ATOMS: atom_id res chain seq x y z
N ASN A 1 -23.53 -19.21 -16.00
CA ASN A 1 -23.75 -20.60 -16.40
C ASN A 1 -22.58 -21.04 -17.29
N SER A 2 -21.94 -22.18 -16.96
CA SER A 2 -20.90 -22.80 -17.78
C SER A 2 -21.54 -23.85 -18.70
N TYR A 3 -21.07 -23.93 -19.93
CA TYR A 3 -21.44 -24.97 -20.90
C TYR A 3 -20.21 -25.85 -21.14
N ILE A 4 -20.36 -27.17 -20.97
CA ILE A 4 -19.30 -28.14 -21.20
C ILE A 4 -19.83 -29.17 -22.21
N ASN A 5 -19.09 -29.38 -23.28
CA ASN A 5 -19.39 -30.41 -24.28
C ASN A 5 -18.09 -31.05 -24.78
N THR A 6 -18.16 -32.30 -25.17
CA THR A 6 -17.05 -33.03 -25.78
C THR A 6 -17.42 -33.33 -27.22
N VAL A 7 -16.54 -32.99 -28.14
CA VAL A 7 -16.73 -33.19 -29.57
C VAL A 7 -15.53 -33.94 -30.12
N ASP A 8 -15.79 -35.02 -30.85
CA ASP A 8 -14.74 -35.74 -31.57
C ASP A 8 -14.26 -34.86 -32.74
N CYS A 9 -12.95 -34.79 -32.93
CA CYS A 9 -12.35 -34.03 -34.03
C CYS A 9 -11.16 -34.75 -34.64
N ASP A 10 -10.96 -34.54 -35.95
CA ASP A 10 -9.93 -35.22 -36.74
C ASP A 10 -8.51 -34.66 -36.55
N THR A 11 -8.37 -33.59 -35.77
CA THR A 11 -7.09 -32.96 -35.51
C THR A 11 -6.76 -32.90 -34.03
N GLN A 12 -5.47 -33.01 -33.69
CA GLN A 12 -4.93 -32.81 -32.33
C GLN A 12 -4.32 -31.42 -32.16
N LYS A 13 -4.36 -30.58 -33.19
CA LYS A 13 -3.78 -29.24 -33.17
C LYS A 13 -4.81 -28.21 -32.83
N MET A 14 -4.67 -27.56 -31.69
CA MET A 14 -5.62 -26.56 -31.22
C MET A 14 -5.77 -25.37 -32.16
N GLU A 15 -4.73 -25.01 -32.90
CA GLU A 15 -4.72 -23.91 -33.86
C GLU A 15 -5.56 -24.19 -35.12
N GLU A 16 -5.93 -25.44 -35.36
CA GLU A 16 -6.81 -25.84 -36.45
C GLU A 16 -8.29 -25.83 -36.06
N LEU A 17 -8.57 -25.74 -34.74
CA LEU A 17 -9.92 -25.71 -34.21
C LEU A 17 -10.38 -24.26 -34.00
N LYS A 18 -11.61 -23.98 -34.45
CA LYS A 18 -12.27 -22.70 -34.20
C LYS A 18 -13.60 -22.91 -33.50
N LEU A 19 -13.72 -22.32 -32.31
CA LEU A 19 -15.00 -22.22 -31.59
C LEU A 19 -15.71 -20.96 -32.01
N THR A 20 -17.00 -21.07 -32.37
CA THR A 20 -17.84 -19.91 -32.70
C THR A 20 -19.20 -20.08 -32.01
N VAL A 21 -19.62 -19.05 -31.29
CA VAL A 21 -20.93 -18.97 -30.66
C VAL A 21 -21.79 -18.05 -31.50
N LEU A 22 -22.95 -18.53 -31.89
CA LEU A 22 -23.92 -17.81 -32.73
C LEU A 22 -25.20 -17.52 -31.93
N ASP A 23 -25.91 -16.44 -32.28
CA ASP A 23 -27.27 -16.24 -31.82
C ASP A 23 -28.27 -17.07 -32.65
N GLU A 24 -29.55 -17.02 -32.30
CA GLU A 24 -30.63 -17.74 -32.98
C GLU A 24 -30.80 -17.35 -34.45
N LYS A 25 -30.27 -16.19 -34.87
CA LYS A 25 -30.29 -15.66 -36.22
C LYS A 25 -28.99 -15.94 -36.99
N GLY A 26 -28.08 -16.69 -36.42
CA GLY A 26 -26.80 -17.04 -37.04
C GLY A 26 -25.75 -15.92 -36.97
N LYS A 27 -25.96 -14.86 -36.17
CA LYS A 27 -24.97 -13.82 -35.95
C LYS A 27 -23.91 -14.31 -34.98
N VAL A 28 -22.64 -14.11 -35.32
CA VAL A 28 -21.50 -14.45 -34.44
C VAL A 28 -21.50 -13.54 -33.21
N LEU A 29 -21.62 -14.13 -32.04
CA LEU A 29 -21.51 -13.47 -30.74
C LEU A 29 -20.09 -13.42 -30.27
N VAL A 30 -19.35 -14.55 -30.37
CA VAL A 30 -17.93 -14.66 -30.01
C VAL A 30 -17.31 -15.80 -30.81
N SER A 31 -16.03 -15.65 -31.16
CA SER A 31 -15.27 -16.76 -31.72
C SER A 31 -13.87 -16.79 -31.12
N TYR A 32 -13.32 -18.00 -30.99
CA TYR A 32 -11.97 -18.23 -30.51
C TYR A 32 -11.28 -19.27 -31.41
N GLN A 33 -10.04 -18.99 -31.75
CA GLN A 33 -9.13 -19.93 -32.42
C GLN A 33 -7.73 -19.72 -31.82
N ALA A 34 -7.08 -20.77 -31.41
CA ALA A 34 -5.72 -20.68 -30.91
C ALA A 34 -4.78 -20.14 -32.00
N ALA A 35 -3.89 -19.24 -31.63
CA ALA A 35 -2.89 -18.75 -32.55
C ALA A 35 -1.90 -19.88 -32.93
N LYS A 36 -1.48 -19.89 -34.19
CA LYS A 36 -0.40 -20.81 -34.62
C LYS A 36 0.88 -20.48 -33.84
N PRO A 37 1.55 -21.48 -33.30
CA PRO A 37 2.87 -21.27 -32.68
C PRO A 37 3.85 -20.70 -33.69
N GLU A 38 4.35 -19.52 -33.44
CA GLU A 38 5.42 -18.90 -34.24
C GLU A 38 6.75 -19.06 -33.53
N ILE A 39 7.73 -19.66 -34.19
CA ILE A 39 9.10 -19.64 -33.73
C ILE A 39 9.68 -18.27 -34.07
N LYS A 40 9.65 -17.36 -33.10
CA LYS A 40 10.29 -16.04 -33.26
C LYS A 40 11.79 -16.17 -33.09
N PRO A 41 12.59 -15.39 -33.83
CA PRO A 41 14.04 -15.34 -33.61
C PRO A 41 14.31 -14.92 -32.16
N ILE A 42 15.33 -15.50 -31.55
CA ILE A 42 15.78 -15.13 -30.23
C ILE A 42 16.15 -13.64 -30.25
N PRO A 43 15.55 -12.78 -29.43
CA PRO A 43 15.90 -11.36 -29.41
C PRO A 43 17.36 -11.18 -29.00
N GLU A 44 17.97 -10.10 -29.46
CA GLU A 44 19.32 -9.74 -29.01
C GLU A 44 19.35 -9.53 -27.50
N PRO A 45 20.46 -9.80 -26.81
CA PRO A 45 20.62 -9.56 -25.39
C PRO A 45 20.28 -8.12 -25.02
N ALA A 46 19.57 -7.93 -23.91
CA ALA A 46 19.27 -6.59 -23.40
C ALA A 46 20.58 -5.82 -23.13
N LYS A 47 20.62 -4.57 -23.57
CA LYS A 47 21.75 -3.66 -23.29
C LYS A 47 21.52 -2.94 -21.97
N ALA A 48 22.59 -2.72 -21.21
CA ALA A 48 22.54 -1.92 -20.00
C ALA A 48 22.04 -0.49 -20.30
N ALA A 49 21.28 0.10 -19.36
CA ALA A 49 20.86 1.48 -19.48
C ALA A 49 22.08 2.41 -19.57
N LEU A 50 22.02 3.41 -20.45
CA LEU A 50 23.06 4.43 -20.56
C LEU A 50 23.08 5.31 -19.31
N ASP A 51 24.23 5.89 -19.00
CA ASP A 51 24.32 6.96 -18.01
C ASP A 51 23.33 8.08 -18.36
N PRO A 52 22.53 8.59 -17.39
CA PRO A 52 21.50 9.60 -17.65
C PRO A 52 22.00 10.80 -18.47
N LYS A 53 23.22 11.29 -18.18
CA LYS A 53 23.81 12.44 -18.87
C LYS A 53 24.14 12.16 -20.34
N LYS A 54 24.27 10.89 -20.72
CA LYS A 54 24.55 10.47 -22.11
C LYS A 54 23.29 10.29 -22.95
N ILE A 55 22.12 10.32 -22.33
CA ILE A 55 20.83 10.24 -23.03
C ILE A 55 20.44 11.63 -23.50
N ALA A 56 20.32 11.83 -24.81
CA ALA A 56 20.03 13.15 -25.39
C ALA A 56 18.56 13.58 -25.23
N SER A 57 17.63 12.63 -25.35
CA SER A 57 16.19 12.89 -25.42
C SER A 57 15.55 12.86 -24.02
N MET A 58 14.71 13.86 -23.72
CA MET A 58 13.87 13.89 -22.51
C MET A 58 12.93 12.68 -22.43
N GLU A 59 12.32 12.33 -23.57
CA GLU A 59 11.45 11.14 -23.68
C GLU A 59 12.20 9.87 -23.28
N GLN A 60 13.43 9.68 -23.78
CA GLN A 60 14.22 8.51 -23.48
C GLN A 60 14.68 8.47 -22.02
N LEU A 61 14.93 9.63 -21.38
CA LEU A 61 15.19 9.71 -19.94
C LEU A 61 13.99 9.23 -19.15
N PHE A 62 12.78 9.75 -19.45
CA PHE A 62 11.56 9.33 -18.78
C PHE A 62 11.30 7.82 -18.98
N LEU A 63 11.34 7.33 -20.23
CA LEU A 63 11.08 5.92 -20.53
C LEU A 63 12.08 4.99 -19.86
N THR A 64 13.36 5.38 -19.81
CA THR A 64 14.39 4.57 -19.14
C THR A 64 14.14 4.54 -17.63
N GLY A 65 13.88 5.68 -17.00
CA GLY A 65 13.52 5.74 -15.60
C GLY A 65 12.28 4.89 -15.26
N HIS A 66 11.24 5.00 -16.09
CA HIS A 66 10.00 4.25 -15.92
C HIS A 66 10.21 2.73 -16.07
N HIS A 67 11.01 2.30 -17.06
CA HIS A 67 11.38 0.90 -17.22
C HIS A 67 12.12 0.36 -16.00
N LEU A 68 13.13 1.08 -15.51
CA LEU A 68 13.91 0.68 -14.34
C LEU A 68 13.04 0.60 -13.07
N GLU A 69 12.04 1.47 -12.95
CA GLU A 69 11.08 1.44 -11.86
C GLU A 69 10.18 0.20 -11.92
N GLN A 70 9.63 -0.12 -13.09
CA GLN A 70 8.77 -1.28 -13.30
C GLN A 70 9.50 -2.60 -13.01
N TYR A 71 10.74 -2.74 -13.45
CA TYR A 71 11.56 -3.94 -13.26
C TYR A 71 12.41 -3.94 -11.98
N ARG A 72 12.33 -2.88 -11.17
CA ARG A 72 13.07 -2.74 -9.91
C ARG A 72 14.55 -3.08 -10.06
N HIS A 73 15.24 -2.43 -11.00
CA HIS A 73 16.62 -2.71 -11.31
C HIS A 73 17.53 -2.52 -10.09
N ALA A 74 18.44 -3.47 -9.83
CA ALA A 74 19.27 -3.45 -8.61
C ALA A 74 20.32 -2.33 -8.61
N THR A 75 20.89 -1.99 -9.75
CA THR A 75 22.05 -1.10 -9.89
C THR A 75 21.66 0.31 -10.35
N TYR A 76 20.80 0.41 -11.37
CA TYR A 76 20.37 1.70 -11.93
C TYR A 76 19.11 2.20 -11.22
N LEU A 77 19.10 3.48 -10.87
CA LEU A 77 18.01 4.09 -10.13
C LEU A 77 17.12 4.93 -11.02
N PRO A 78 15.80 4.71 -11.02
CA PRO A 78 14.85 5.55 -11.75
C PRO A 78 15.02 7.05 -11.44
N MET A 79 15.26 7.37 -10.17
CA MET A 79 15.44 8.73 -9.68
C MET A 79 16.52 9.50 -10.46
N ASP A 80 17.64 8.86 -10.80
CA ASP A 80 18.76 9.51 -11.48
C ASP A 80 18.35 9.99 -12.88
N TYR A 81 17.51 9.24 -13.57
CA TYR A 81 17.00 9.57 -14.90
C TYR A 81 15.95 10.68 -14.85
N TYR A 82 15.03 10.60 -13.91
CA TYR A 82 14.02 11.64 -13.73
C TYR A 82 14.64 12.96 -13.29
N MET A 83 15.62 12.93 -12.38
CA MET A 83 16.31 14.13 -11.92
C MET A 83 17.20 14.75 -13.01
N GLU A 84 17.84 13.94 -13.86
CA GLU A 84 18.55 14.44 -15.05
C GLU A 84 17.56 15.13 -16.02
N ALA A 85 16.37 14.53 -16.24
CA ALA A 85 15.35 15.17 -17.06
C ALA A 85 14.92 16.52 -16.46
N LEU A 86 14.62 16.57 -15.15
CA LEU A 86 14.22 17.79 -14.45
C LEU A 86 15.33 18.83 -14.36
N SER A 87 16.62 18.44 -14.44
CA SER A 87 17.73 19.39 -14.53
C SER A 87 17.78 20.15 -15.87
N ARG A 88 17.22 19.55 -16.93
CA ARG A 88 17.11 20.15 -18.27
C ARG A 88 15.82 20.90 -18.48
N ASP A 89 14.70 20.37 -17.94
CA ASP A 89 13.39 20.99 -17.96
C ASP A 89 12.68 20.69 -16.62
N GLU A 90 12.73 21.66 -15.70
CA GLU A 90 12.10 21.51 -14.38
C GLU A 90 10.57 21.46 -14.44
N SER A 91 9.99 21.80 -15.59
CA SER A 91 8.55 21.82 -15.81
C SER A 91 7.99 20.50 -16.38
N ASP A 92 8.84 19.51 -16.69
CA ASP A 92 8.35 18.21 -17.22
C ASP A 92 7.36 17.55 -16.26
N ILE A 93 6.10 17.43 -16.71
CA ILE A 93 4.97 16.95 -15.90
C ILE A 93 5.18 15.51 -15.45
N ARG A 94 5.63 14.63 -16.37
CA ARG A 94 5.76 13.19 -16.10
C ARG A 94 6.89 12.91 -15.13
N CYS A 95 8.03 13.56 -15.31
CA CYS A 95 9.18 13.40 -14.42
C CYS A 95 8.90 13.98 -13.03
N ASN A 96 8.22 15.13 -12.91
CA ASN A 96 7.77 15.65 -11.62
C ASN A 96 6.81 14.65 -10.93
N ASN A 97 5.80 14.14 -11.64
CA ASN A 97 4.88 13.15 -11.06
C ASN A 97 5.62 11.87 -10.62
N ALA A 98 6.53 11.35 -11.43
CA ALA A 98 7.30 10.15 -11.11
C ALA A 98 8.23 10.34 -9.89
N VAL A 99 8.94 11.48 -9.79
CA VAL A 99 9.75 11.81 -8.61
C VAL A 99 8.87 11.92 -7.37
N GLY A 100 7.71 12.59 -7.48
CA GLY A 100 6.74 12.68 -6.40
C GLY A 100 6.31 11.29 -5.90
N LEU A 101 5.98 10.36 -6.79
CA LEU A 101 5.63 8.98 -6.44
C LEU A 101 6.77 8.23 -5.75
N LEU A 102 8.00 8.36 -6.23
CA LEU A 102 9.16 7.75 -5.58
C LEU A 102 9.38 8.29 -4.16
N LEU A 103 9.14 9.60 -3.95
CA LEU A 103 9.22 10.23 -2.63
C LEU A 103 8.06 9.76 -1.71
N MET A 104 6.83 9.64 -2.24
CA MET A 104 5.68 9.07 -1.52
C MET A 104 6.00 7.67 -0.96
N ARG A 105 6.53 6.79 -1.81
CA ARG A 105 6.93 5.42 -1.41
C ARG A 105 8.04 5.39 -0.35
N ARG A 106 8.76 6.50 -0.19
CA ARG A 106 9.80 6.70 0.82
C ARG A 106 9.29 7.38 2.10
N GLY A 107 7.99 7.66 2.19
CA GLY A 107 7.40 8.39 3.31
C GLY A 107 7.71 9.90 3.32
N ARG A 108 8.25 10.46 2.23
CA ARG A 108 8.64 11.88 2.10
C ARG A 108 7.47 12.72 1.55
N PHE A 109 6.35 12.70 2.25
CA PHE A 109 5.07 13.25 1.75
C PHE A 109 5.15 14.74 1.42
N ALA A 110 5.71 15.56 2.32
CA ALA A 110 5.83 17.01 2.10
C ALA A 110 6.76 17.37 0.94
N GLU A 111 7.78 16.55 0.67
CA GLU A 111 8.64 16.75 -0.49
C GLU A 111 7.95 16.31 -1.77
N ALA A 112 7.27 15.16 -1.74
CA ALA A 112 6.49 14.64 -2.86
C ALA A 112 5.45 15.66 -3.33
N GLN A 113 4.77 16.32 -2.40
CA GLN A 113 3.80 17.37 -2.69
C GLN A 113 4.37 18.45 -3.59
N LYS A 114 5.61 18.91 -3.35
CA LYS A 114 6.23 19.98 -4.16
C LYS A 114 6.36 19.59 -5.64
N TYR A 115 6.61 18.35 -5.91
CA TYR A 115 6.71 17.82 -7.27
C TYR A 115 5.34 17.67 -7.92
N PHE A 116 4.34 17.19 -7.19
CA PHE A 116 2.96 17.13 -7.69
C PHE A 116 2.41 18.53 -7.96
N ASP A 117 2.62 19.48 -7.06
CA ASP A 117 2.22 20.88 -7.25
C ASP A 117 2.87 21.49 -8.52
N ARG A 118 4.15 21.18 -8.79
CA ARG A 118 4.85 21.61 -9.99
C ARG A 118 4.26 20.99 -11.25
N ALA A 119 4.01 19.68 -11.23
CA ALA A 119 3.35 18.99 -12.34
C ALA A 119 1.98 19.59 -12.65
N ILE A 120 1.18 19.84 -11.61
CA ILE A 120 -0.16 20.45 -11.73
C ILE A 120 -0.06 21.87 -12.26
N LYS A 121 0.86 22.67 -11.74
CA LYS A 121 1.08 24.05 -12.22
C LYS A 121 1.35 24.08 -13.71
N THR A 122 2.26 23.23 -14.17
CA THR A 122 2.63 23.17 -15.60
C THR A 122 1.46 22.72 -16.46
N GLN A 123 0.76 21.64 -16.09
CA GLN A 123 -0.34 21.13 -16.90
C GLN A 123 -1.57 22.04 -16.94
N THR A 124 -1.73 22.94 -15.93
CA THR A 124 -2.85 23.89 -15.85
C THR A 124 -2.54 25.28 -16.39
N GLU A 125 -1.31 25.56 -16.76
CA GLU A 125 -0.89 26.89 -17.22
C GLU A 125 -1.75 27.42 -18.38
N ARG A 126 -2.14 26.53 -19.31
CA ARG A 126 -2.95 26.92 -20.49
C ARG A 126 -4.34 26.27 -20.50
N ASN A 127 -4.59 25.32 -19.63
CA ASN A 127 -5.87 24.60 -19.54
C ASN A 127 -6.21 24.29 -18.08
N PRO A 128 -7.18 24.99 -17.46
CA PRO A 128 -7.58 24.73 -16.08
C PRO A 128 -8.17 23.35 -15.86
N ASN A 129 -8.56 22.65 -16.96
CA ASN A 129 -9.08 21.29 -16.95
C ASN A 129 -8.12 20.35 -17.69
N PRO A 130 -6.99 19.97 -17.07
CA PRO A 130 -5.98 19.16 -17.72
C PRO A 130 -6.53 17.79 -18.08
N TYR A 131 -5.97 17.20 -19.14
CA TYR A 131 -6.35 15.88 -19.61
C TYR A 131 -5.91 14.77 -18.63
N GLU A 132 -4.82 14.98 -17.86
CA GLU A 132 -4.24 13.99 -16.96
C GLU A 132 -4.62 14.27 -15.49
N GLY A 133 -5.24 13.27 -14.84
CA GLY A 133 -5.68 13.37 -13.44
C GLY A 133 -4.70 12.81 -12.41
N GLU A 134 -3.66 12.07 -12.85
CA GLU A 134 -2.74 11.37 -11.96
C GLU A 134 -2.05 12.29 -10.94
N PRO A 135 -1.48 13.44 -11.31
CA PRO A 135 -0.83 14.32 -10.35
C PRO A 135 -1.78 14.82 -9.25
N TYR A 136 -3.06 15.04 -9.57
CA TYR A 136 -4.05 15.40 -8.55
C TYR A 136 -4.37 14.26 -7.60
N TYR A 137 -4.50 13.04 -8.11
CA TYR A 137 -4.72 11.85 -7.27
C TYR A 137 -3.55 11.64 -6.31
N ASN A 138 -2.33 11.72 -6.81
CA ASN A 138 -1.11 11.58 -6.03
C ASN A 138 -0.94 12.70 -5.00
N LEU A 139 -1.31 13.94 -5.36
CA LEU A 139 -1.36 15.07 -4.44
C LEU A 139 -2.36 14.82 -3.32
N GLY A 140 -3.54 14.27 -3.64
CA GLY A 140 -4.56 13.90 -2.66
C GLY A 140 -4.02 12.93 -1.62
N TRP A 141 -3.32 11.90 -2.03
CA TRP A 141 -2.65 10.97 -1.11
C TRP A 141 -1.56 11.64 -0.28
N SER A 142 -0.71 12.46 -0.92
CA SER A 142 0.34 13.19 -0.20
C SER A 142 -0.22 14.06 0.91
N LYS A 143 -1.28 14.83 0.64
CA LYS A 143 -1.96 15.68 1.62
C LYS A 143 -2.65 14.86 2.72
N LYS A 144 -3.33 13.77 2.35
CA LYS A 144 -3.97 12.86 3.31
C LYS A 144 -2.96 12.27 4.31
N MET A 145 -1.79 11.83 3.84
CA MET A 145 -0.72 11.32 4.71
C MET A 145 -0.11 12.40 5.62
N GLN A 146 -0.23 13.66 5.26
CA GLN A 146 0.16 14.81 6.10
C GLN A 146 -0.95 15.28 7.05
N GLY A 147 -2.16 14.72 6.94
CA GLY A 147 -3.32 15.11 7.75
C GLY A 147 -4.11 16.30 7.18
N ASP A 148 -3.75 16.82 6.00
CA ASP A 148 -4.52 17.86 5.28
C ASP A 148 -5.70 17.20 4.54
N MET A 149 -6.78 16.92 5.27
CA MET A 149 -7.94 16.22 4.73
C MET A 149 -8.75 17.08 3.76
N ASP A 150 -8.81 18.40 3.97
CA ASP A 150 -9.53 19.32 3.08
C ASP A 150 -8.80 19.44 1.74
N GLY A 151 -7.50 19.67 1.78
CA GLY A 151 -6.70 19.72 0.57
C GLY A 151 -6.62 18.37 -0.16
N ALA A 152 -6.66 17.25 0.57
CA ALA A 152 -6.74 15.92 -0.03
C ALA A 152 -8.07 15.71 -0.76
N TYR A 153 -9.18 16.13 -0.15
CA TYR A 153 -10.52 16.06 -0.74
C TYR A 153 -10.60 16.83 -2.04
N ASP A 154 -10.14 18.07 -2.06
CA ASP A 154 -10.12 18.92 -3.26
C ASP A 154 -9.28 18.29 -4.38
N ALA A 155 -8.12 17.73 -4.03
CA ALA A 155 -7.24 17.08 -4.99
C ALA A 155 -7.86 15.79 -5.56
N PHE A 156 -8.45 14.93 -4.74
CA PHE A 156 -9.17 13.74 -5.20
C PHE A 156 -10.38 14.11 -6.06
N PHE A 157 -11.14 15.14 -5.65
CA PHE A 157 -12.28 15.61 -6.45
C PHE A 157 -11.83 16.08 -7.83
N LYS A 158 -10.74 16.84 -7.91
CA LYS A 158 -10.19 17.28 -9.19
C LYS A 158 -9.71 16.11 -10.06
N ALA A 159 -9.11 15.07 -9.45
CA ALA A 159 -8.71 13.86 -10.16
C ALA A 159 -9.89 13.16 -10.84
N THR A 160 -11.09 13.18 -10.25
CA THR A 160 -12.30 12.54 -10.82
C THR A 160 -12.80 13.17 -12.13
N TRP A 161 -12.29 14.34 -12.51
CA TRP A 161 -12.63 14.97 -13.77
C TRP A 161 -12.03 14.22 -14.98
N ASN A 162 -10.99 13.42 -14.73
CA ASN A 162 -10.45 12.48 -15.70
C ASN A 162 -11.06 11.09 -15.51
N ALA A 163 -11.58 10.51 -16.60
CA ALA A 163 -12.27 9.21 -16.54
C ALA A 163 -11.42 8.06 -16.01
N ALA A 164 -10.11 8.08 -16.28
CA ALA A 164 -9.18 7.05 -15.81
C ALA A 164 -8.97 7.07 -14.29
N TRP A 165 -9.20 8.22 -13.65
CA TRP A 165 -8.97 8.42 -12.21
C TRP A 165 -10.28 8.49 -11.40
N GLN A 166 -11.44 8.27 -12.03
CA GLN A 166 -12.73 8.34 -11.33
C GLN A 166 -12.90 7.29 -10.27
N ASP A 167 -12.54 6.02 -10.55
CA ASP A 167 -12.63 4.95 -9.54
C ASP A 167 -11.80 5.31 -8.30
N ALA A 168 -10.51 5.55 -8.49
CA ALA A 168 -9.58 5.82 -7.41
C ALA A 168 -9.85 7.16 -6.69
N GLY A 169 -10.21 8.21 -7.43
CA GLY A 169 -10.55 9.52 -6.88
C GLY A 169 -11.81 9.47 -6.02
N TYR A 170 -12.89 8.87 -6.52
CA TYR A 170 -14.12 8.71 -5.74
C TYR A 170 -13.93 7.78 -4.53
N MET A 171 -13.07 6.77 -4.63
CA MET A 171 -12.69 5.95 -3.46
C MET A 171 -11.99 6.79 -2.39
N GLY A 172 -11.05 7.66 -2.78
CA GLY A 172 -10.37 8.59 -1.86
C GLY A 172 -11.32 9.58 -1.19
N LEU A 173 -12.29 10.13 -1.95
CA LEU A 173 -13.36 10.99 -1.42
C LEU A 173 -14.22 10.24 -0.41
N ALA A 174 -14.71 9.05 -0.76
CA ALA A 174 -15.54 8.23 0.13
C ALA A 174 -14.82 7.88 1.44
N GLN A 175 -13.50 7.64 1.41
CA GLN A 175 -12.74 7.42 2.64
C GLN A 175 -12.71 8.65 3.55
N ILE A 176 -12.60 9.86 2.98
CA ILE A 176 -12.63 11.11 3.75
C ILE A 176 -14.04 11.41 4.24
N ASP A 177 -15.08 11.11 3.44
CA ASP A 177 -16.48 11.26 3.87
C ASP A 177 -16.80 10.32 5.05
N MET A 178 -16.31 9.08 5.03
CA MET A 178 -16.45 8.16 6.16
C MET A 178 -15.78 8.71 7.42
N LEU A 179 -14.55 9.26 7.30
CA LEU A 179 -13.85 9.90 8.42
C LEU A 179 -14.62 11.10 8.98
N ARG A 180 -15.34 11.82 8.12
CA ARG A 180 -16.18 12.99 8.50
C ARG A 180 -17.59 12.62 8.93
N GLU A 181 -17.94 11.35 8.87
CA GLU A 181 -19.32 10.85 9.11
C GLU A 181 -20.34 11.44 8.12
N ASP A 182 -19.89 11.91 6.96
CA ASP A 182 -20.75 12.35 5.86
C ASP A 182 -21.20 11.16 5.01
N TYR A 183 -22.13 10.40 5.56
CA TYR A 183 -22.58 9.14 4.95
C TYR A 183 -23.35 9.36 3.64
N VAL A 184 -23.99 10.50 3.47
CA VAL A 184 -24.76 10.82 2.25
C VAL A 184 -23.83 11.00 1.06
N ASN A 185 -22.83 11.87 1.18
CA ASN A 185 -21.84 12.07 0.13
C ASN A 185 -20.96 10.84 -0.05
N GLY A 186 -20.59 10.16 1.03
CA GLY A 186 -19.79 8.94 0.98
C GLY A 186 -20.45 7.81 0.20
N ILE A 187 -21.76 7.60 0.35
CA ILE A 187 -22.54 6.61 -0.42
C ILE A 187 -22.57 7.01 -1.91
N ASP A 188 -22.77 8.29 -2.24
CA ASP A 188 -22.73 8.76 -3.63
C ASP A 188 -21.35 8.52 -4.26
N HIS A 189 -20.29 8.93 -3.57
CA HIS A 189 -18.93 8.76 -4.07
C HIS A 189 -18.54 7.29 -4.24
N ILE A 190 -18.84 6.44 -3.27
CA ILE A 190 -18.50 5.02 -3.43
C ILE A 190 -19.32 4.34 -4.53
N ASN A 191 -20.55 4.76 -4.76
CA ASN A 191 -21.35 4.28 -5.89
C ASN A 191 -20.72 4.68 -7.22
N ARG A 192 -20.22 5.92 -7.34
CA ARG A 192 -19.51 6.39 -8.54
C ARG A 192 -18.20 5.64 -8.78
N SER A 193 -17.43 5.33 -7.73
CA SER A 193 -16.24 4.48 -7.82
C SER A 193 -16.62 3.08 -8.35
N LEU A 194 -17.59 2.43 -7.72
CA LEU A 194 -18.04 1.09 -8.10
C LEU A 194 -18.70 1.04 -9.49
N TYR A 195 -19.33 2.13 -9.95
CA TYR A 195 -19.82 2.22 -11.32
C TYR A 195 -18.69 2.11 -12.36
N ARG A 196 -17.50 2.61 -12.03
CA ARG A 196 -16.30 2.51 -12.87
C ARG A 196 -15.57 1.19 -12.72
N ASN A 197 -15.51 0.67 -11.52
CA ASN A 197 -14.82 -0.58 -11.19
C ASN A 197 -15.66 -1.44 -10.24
N TRP A 198 -16.60 -2.18 -10.83
CA TRP A 198 -17.51 -3.05 -10.08
C TRP A 198 -16.79 -4.14 -9.27
N LEU A 199 -15.59 -4.55 -9.70
CA LEU A 199 -14.76 -5.56 -9.06
C LEU A 199 -13.84 -4.99 -7.96
N ASN A 200 -13.96 -3.71 -7.61
CA ASN A 200 -13.20 -3.12 -6.51
C ASN A 200 -13.67 -3.67 -5.16
N HIS A 201 -13.02 -4.73 -4.67
CA HIS A 201 -13.38 -5.39 -3.41
C HIS A 201 -13.26 -4.46 -2.20
N LYS A 202 -12.27 -3.56 -2.17
CA LYS A 202 -12.14 -2.53 -1.12
C LYS A 202 -13.27 -1.51 -1.17
N GLY A 203 -13.69 -1.12 -2.37
CA GLY A 203 -14.85 -0.26 -2.58
C GLY A 203 -16.15 -0.91 -2.13
N ARG A 204 -16.34 -2.20 -2.40
CA ARG A 204 -17.51 -2.97 -1.94
C ARG A 204 -17.56 -3.09 -0.42
N GLN A 205 -16.43 -3.36 0.22
CA GLN A 205 -16.31 -3.36 1.67
C GLN A 205 -16.64 -1.97 2.25
N LEU A 206 -16.07 -0.89 1.72
CA LEU A 206 -16.34 0.47 2.21
C LEU A 206 -17.82 0.84 2.02
N LYS A 207 -18.45 0.48 0.89
CA LYS A 207 -19.90 0.68 0.70
C LYS A 207 -20.70 -0.11 1.74
N THR A 208 -20.31 -1.34 2.03
CA THR A 208 -20.97 -2.13 3.09
C THR A 208 -20.83 -1.45 4.46
N SER A 209 -19.65 -0.88 4.76
CA SER A 209 -19.44 -0.11 5.99
C SER A 209 -20.36 1.11 6.07
N PHE A 210 -20.56 1.85 4.97
CA PHE A 210 -21.52 2.96 4.91
C PHE A 210 -22.95 2.48 5.21
N LEU A 211 -23.40 1.41 4.55
CA LEU A 211 -24.74 0.84 4.77
C LEU A 211 -24.93 0.36 6.21
N ARG A 212 -23.90 -0.25 6.82
CA ARG A 212 -23.92 -0.62 8.23
C ARG A 212 -24.03 0.61 9.15
N LYS A 213 -23.23 1.65 8.92
CA LYS A 213 -23.23 2.89 9.73
C LYS A 213 -24.57 3.64 9.62
N THR A 214 -25.26 3.55 8.48
CA THR A 214 -26.59 4.14 8.29
C THR A 214 -27.76 3.24 8.75
N GLY A 215 -27.46 2.01 9.19
CA GLY A 215 -28.47 1.05 9.64
C GLY A 215 -29.22 0.32 8.52
N ASP A 216 -28.83 0.48 7.26
CA ASP A 216 -29.42 -0.24 6.15
C ASP A 216 -28.80 -1.64 6.02
N TYR A 217 -29.07 -2.47 7.03
CA TYR A 217 -28.52 -3.82 7.12
C TYR A 217 -29.00 -4.71 5.97
N ALA A 218 -30.22 -4.50 5.46
CA ALA A 218 -30.75 -5.32 4.36
C ALA A 218 -29.95 -5.12 3.06
N GLN A 219 -29.65 -3.89 2.70
CA GLN A 219 -28.81 -3.62 1.54
C GLN A 219 -27.35 -4.04 1.78
N ALA A 220 -26.83 -3.88 3.00
CA ALA A 220 -25.50 -4.34 3.38
C ALA A 220 -25.36 -5.87 3.19
N GLU A 221 -26.29 -6.65 3.74
CA GLU A 221 -26.30 -8.12 3.60
C GLU A 221 -26.41 -8.56 2.13
N ALA A 222 -27.25 -7.91 1.34
CA ALA A 222 -27.37 -8.17 -0.10
C ALA A 222 -26.04 -7.95 -0.83
N LEU A 223 -25.34 -6.84 -0.54
CA LEU A 223 -24.04 -6.52 -1.14
C LEU A 223 -22.94 -7.48 -0.66
N ILE A 224 -22.95 -7.89 0.60
CA ILE A 224 -22.04 -8.91 1.14
C ILE A 224 -22.22 -10.23 0.39
N ASN A 225 -23.46 -10.72 0.29
CA ASN A 225 -23.75 -11.99 -0.38
C ASN A 225 -23.30 -11.96 -1.84
N GLU A 226 -23.58 -10.88 -2.56
CA GLU A 226 -23.11 -10.71 -3.94
C GLU A 226 -21.58 -10.71 -4.01
N SER A 227 -20.91 -9.98 -3.10
CA SER A 227 -19.45 -9.89 -3.06
C SER A 227 -18.80 -11.25 -2.79
N LEU A 228 -19.37 -12.04 -1.90
CA LEU A 228 -18.87 -13.38 -1.56
C LEU A 228 -19.15 -14.43 -2.65
N LEU A 229 -20.17 -14.23 -3.48
CA LEU A 229 -20.38 -15.03 -4.70
C LEU A 229 -19.32 -14.74 -5.77
N MET A 230 -18.84 -13.50 -5.84
CA MET A 230 -17.78 -13.10 -6.77
C MET A 230 -16.40 -13.57 -6.27
N ASP A 231 -16.12 -13.35 -4.99
CA ASP A 231 -14.89 -13.76 -4.34
C ASP A 231 -15.14 -14.13 -2.87
N LYS A 232 -15.10 -15.43 -2.59
CA LYS A 232 -15.26 -15.95 -1.23
C LYS A 232 -14.16 -15.49 -0.24
N PHE A 233 -13.05 -14.97 -0.74
CA PHE A 233 -11.94 -14.43 0.04
C PHE A 233 -12.02 -12.91 0.25
N ASN A 234 -13.15 -12.26 -0.06
CA ASN A 234 -13.38 -10.87 0.33
C ASN A 234 -13.56 -10.79 1.85
N MET A 235 -12.43 -10.74 2.58
CA MET A 235 -12.44 -10.71 4.05
C MET A 235 -13.02 -9.42 4.62
N GLY A 236 -12.94 -8.31 3.90
CA GLY A 236 -13.60 -7.06 4.30
C GLY A 236 -15.12 -7.23 4.40
N CYS A 237 -15.77 -7.80 3.38
CA CYS A 237 -17.21 -8.08 3.41
C CYS A 237 -17.58 -9.14 4.47
N ARG A 238 -16.71 -10.13 4.73
CA ARG A 238 -16.92 -11.10 5.82
C ARG A 238 -16.87 -10.44 7.18
N PHE A 239 -15.93 -9.54 7.39
CA PHE A 239 -15.83 -8.80 8.65
C PHE A 239 -17.02 -7.86 8.83
N GLU A 240 -17.53 -7.22 7.78
CA GLU A 240 -18.77 -6.45 7.84
C GLU A 240 -19.98 -7.33 8.20
N SER A 241 -20.07 -8.57 7.70
CA SER A 241 -21.11 -9.53 8.12
C SER A 241 -21.03 -9.83 9.62
N TYR A 242 -19.81 -10.04 10.14
CA TYR A 242 -19.60 -10.20 11.57
C TYR A 242 -20.08 -8.98 12.37
N LEU A 243 -19.70 -7.76 11.95
CA LEU A 243 -20.08 -6.52 12.64
C LEU A 243 -21.61 -6.29 12.63
N ILE A 244 -22.28 -6.57 11.51
CA ILE A 244 -23.74 -6.46 11.39
C ILE A 244 -24.42 -7.46 12.32
N ASN A 245 -23.97 -8.71 12.39
CA ASN A 245 -24.53 -9.70 13.29
C ASN A 245 -24.40 -9.29 14.78
N ILE A 246 -23.26 -8.71 15.16
CA ILE A 246 -23.07 -8.14 16.51
C ILE A 246 -24.12 -7.05 16.78
N LEU A 247 -24.27 -6.09 15.86
CA LEU A 247 -25.21 -4.95 16.03
C LEU A 247 -26.68 -5.39 16.08
N GLN A 248 -27.01 -6.49 15.40
CA GLN A 248 -28.37 -7.07 15.42
C GLN A 248 -28.60 -8.03 16.60
N GLY A 249 -27.61 -8.24 17.47
CA GLY A 249 -27.70 -9.19 18.59
C GLY A 249 -27.71 -10.66 18.20
N LYS A 250 -27.31 -11.01 16.97
CA LYS A 250 -27.19 -12.36 16.43
C LYS A 250 -25.85 -12.98 16.84
N SER A 251 -25.73 -13.35 18.11
CA SER A 251 -24.44 -13.75 18.69
C SER A 251 -23.90 -15.07 18.12
N GLU A 252 -24.76 -16.02 17.78
CA GLU A 252 -24.33 -17.30 17.19
C GLU A 252 -23.81 -17.12 15.77
N GLU A 253 -24.50 -16.33 14.95
CA GLU A 253 -24.09 -15.99 13.58
C GLU A 253 -22.79 -15.17 13.56
N ALA A 254 -22.64 -14.25 14.51
CA ALA A 254 -21.41 -13.49 14.67
C ALA A 254 -20.23 -14.39 15.04
N ALA A 255 -20.42 -15.32 15.99
CA ALA A 255 -19.39 -16.28 16.35
C ALA A 255 -19.00 -17.20 15.17
N ALA A 256 -19.98 -17.67 14.40
CA ALA A 256 -19.76 -18.46 13.21
C ALA A 256 -19.00 -17.69 12.13
N ALA A 257 -19.39 -16.44 11.85
CA ALA A 257 -18.70 -15.59 10.88
C ALA A 257 -17.23 -15.32 11.29
N LYS A 258 -16.99 -15.06 12.57
CA LYS A 258 -15.63 -14.88 13.12
C LYS A 258 -14.81 -16.17 12.96
N ALA A 259 -15.36 -17.32 13.31
CA ALA A 259 -14.68 -18.61 13.21
C ALA A 259 -14.33 -18.95 11.75
N GLU A 260 -15.26 -18.75 10.81
CA GLU A 260 -15.02 -18.95 9.39
C GLU A 260 -13.91 -18.03 8.87
N MET A 261 -13.95 -16.74 9.22
CA MET A 261 -12.94 -15.78 8.82
C MET A 261 -11.56 -16.17 9.35
N LYS A 262 -11.44 -16.55 10.62
CA LYS A 262 -10.19 -17.05 11.21
C LYS A 262 -9.68 -18.29 10.51
N ALA A 263 -10.55 -19.25 10.18
CA ALA A 263 -10.17 -20.45 9.45
C ALA A 263 -9.64 -20.15 8.04
N LEU A 264 -10.25 -19.20 7.32
CA LEU A 264 -9.82 -18.78 5.98
C LEU A 264 -8.50 -18.01 6.02
N MET A 265 -8.32 -17.12 6.98
CA MET A 265 -7.10 -16.28 7.12
C MET A 265 -5.93 -17.04 7.76
N ARG A 266 -6.18 -18.17 8.43
CA ARG A 266 -5.15 -19.10 8.98
C ARG A 266 -4.06 -18.42 9.82
N GLY A 267 -4.42 -17.41 10.59
CA GLY A 267 -3.48 -16.65 11.41
C GLY A 267 -2.46 -15.80 10.63
N ALA A 268 -2.70 -15.55 9.33
CA ALA A 268 -1.82 -14.74 8.49
C ALA A 268 -1.84 -13.26 8.93
N VAL A 269 -0.97 -12.92 9.87
CA VAL A 269 -0.90 -11.60 10.52
C VAL A 269 -0.88 -10.45 9.52
N HIS A 270 -0.11 -10.58 8.44
CA HIS A 270 -0.03 -9.55 7.40
C HIS A 270 -1.38 -9.30 6.70
N SER A 271 -2.19 -10.35 6.51
CA SER A 271 -3.53 -10.19 5.93
C SER A 271 -4.45 -9.40 6.86
N TYR A 272 -4.40 -9.66 8.17
CA TYR A 272 -5.17 -8.87 9.14
C TYR A 272 -4.72 -7.40 9.17
N LEU A 273 -3.43 -7.13 9.11
CA LEU A 273 -2.90 -5.77 9.03
C LEU A 273 -3.35 -5.04 7.76
N GLU A 274 -3.36 -5.71 6.60
CA GLU A 274 -3.86 -5.12 5.34
C GLU A 274 -5.30 -4.64 5.47
N TYR A 275 -6.20 -5.50 5.93
CA TYR A 275 -7.60 -5.13 6.10
C TYR A 275 -7.80 -4.10 7.20
N ALA A 276 -7.05 -4.17 8.31
CA ALA A 276 -7.12 -3.17 9.37
C ALA A 276 -6.67 -1.78 8.86
N ILE A 277 -5.65 -1.71 8.02
CA ILE A 277 -5.20 -0.47 7.38
C ILE A 277 -6.28 0.08 6.43
N ASP A 278 -7.01 -0.78 5.70
CA ASP A 278 -8.12 -0.34 4.85
C ASP A 278 -9.23 0.35 5.69
N TYR A 279 -9.60 -0.21 6.85
CA TYR A 279 -10.52 0.43 7.79
C TYR A 279 -9.96 1.74 8.36
N ALA A 280 -8.71 1.73 8.81
CA ALA A 280 -8.04 2.90 9.36
C ALA A 280 -7.90 4.03 8.33
N SER A 281 -7.72 3.70 7.05
CA SER A 281 -7.66 4.69 5.95
C SER A 281 -8.96 5.48 5.77
N ALA A 282 -10.09 4.92 6.23
CA ALA A 282 -11.39 5.56 6.25
C ALA A 282 -11.77 6.10 7.65
N GLY A 283 -10.83 6.16 8.60
CA GLY A 283 -11.08 6.65 9.96
C GLY A 283 -11.78 5.66 10.89
N MET A 284 -12.07 4.44 10.44
CA MET A 284 -12.73 3.40 11.22
C MET A 284 -11.72 2.66 12.12
N TYR A 285 -11.12 3.40 13.06
CA TYR A 285 -10.03 2.88 13.92
C TYR A 285 -10.52 1.83 14.92
N ASP A 286 -11.77 1.92 15.37
CA ASP A 286 -12.34 0.92 16.27
C ASP A 286 -12.53 -0.42 15.56
N GLU A 287 -13.10 -0.40 14.37
CA GLU A 287 -13.25 -1.60 13.52
C GLU A 287 -11.87 -2.19 13.14
N ALA A 288 -10.90 -1.33 12.84
CA ALA A 288 -9.53 -1.76 12.56
C ALA A 288 -8.90 -2.49 13.76
N ALA A 289 -9.05 -1.93 14.96
CA ALA A 289 -8.57 -2.53 16.20
C ALA A 289 -9.29 -3.85 16.51
N GLN A 290 -10.62 -3.89 16.34
CA GLN A 290 -11.42 -5.09 16.55
C GLN A 290 -11.02 -6.21 15.59
N LEU A 291 -10.74 -5.89 14.33
CA LEU A 291 -10.25 -6.88 13.37
C LEU A 291 -8.89 -7.46 13.77
N LEU A 292 -7.95 -6.63 14.23
CA LEU A 292 -6.65 -7.10 14.73
C LEU A 292 -6.77 -7.90 16.02
N SER A 293 -7.81 -7.68 16.83
CA SER A 293 -8.03 -8.50 18.05
C SER A 293 -8.21 -9.98 17.73
N PHE A 294 -8.72 -10.33 16.56
CA PHE A 294 -8.86 -11.72 16.13
C PHE A 294 -7.54 -12.50 16.10
N VAL A 295 -6.44 -11.80 15.82
CA VAL A 295 -5.08 -12.39 15.83
C VAL A 295 -4.50 -12.43 17.23
N THR A 296 -4.81 -11.45 18.09
CA THR A 296 -4.20 -11.32 19.41
C THR A 296 -4.90 -12.14 20.50
N GLU A 297 -6.12 -12.65 20.23
CA GLU A 297 -6.91 -13.42 21.22
C GLU A 297 -6.41 -14.86 21.42
N ASP A 298 -5.93 -15.53 20.38
CA ASP A 298 -5.71 -16.97 20.40
C ASP A 298 -4.26 -17.36 20.73
N ALA A 299 -3.30 -16.49 20.46
CA ALA A 299 -1.89 -16.78 20.68
C ALA A 299 -1.07 -15.49 20.90
N GLU A 300 0.10 -15.62 21.49
CA GLU A 300 1.04 -14.53 21.55
C GLU A 300 1.48 -14.14 20.13
N VAL A 301 1.16 -12.92 19.72
CA VAL A 301 1.57 -12.40 18.41
C VAL A 301 3.04 -12.04 18.47
N THR A 302 3.83 -12.65 17.59
CA THR A 302 5.26 -12.45 17.48
C THR A 302 5.69 -11.35 16.51
N TYR A 303 4.73 -10.73 15.79
CA TYR A 303 4.99 -9.67 14.84
C TYR A 303 4.71 -8.28 15.45
N PRO A 304 5.73 -7.49 15.80
CA PRO A 304 5.60 -6.25 16.58
C PRO A 304 4.68 -5.21 15.96
N MET A 305 4.61 -5.15 14.61
CA MET A 305 3.79 -4.14 13.90
C MET A 305 2.30 -4.25 14.21
N VAL A 306 1.80 -5.39 14.67
CA VAL A 306 0.40 -5.51 15.14
C VAL A 306 0.16 -4.56 16.32
N TYR A 307 1.05 -4.53 17.28
CA TYR A 307 0.89 -3.68 18.47
C TYR A 307 1.21 -2.20 18.16
N PHE A 308 2.12 -1.92 17.23
CA PHE A 308 2.31 -0.56 16.71
C PHE A 308 1.06 -0.06 15.99
N ALA A 309 0.39 -0.89 15.21
CA ALA A 309 -0.86 -0.54 14.53
C ALA A 309 -1.99 -0.31 15.57
N LEU A 310 -2.19 -1.24 16.51
CA LEU A 310 -3.18 -1.08 17.59
C LEU A 310 -2.93 0.18 18.41
N GLY A 311 -1.67 0.47 18.77
CA GLY A 311 -1.29 1.69 19.47
C GLY A 311 -1.61 2.95 18.67
N TYR A 312 -1.34 2.93 17.37
CA TYR A 312 -1.70 4.03 16.48
C TYR A 312 -3.21 4.24 16.39
N PHE A 313 -3.99 3.17 16.27
CA PHE A 313 -5.45 3.27 16.25
C PHE A 313 -5.98 3.83 17.57
N ALA A 314 -5.48 3.35 18.71
CA ALA A 314 -5.82 3.90 20.03
C ALA A 314 -5.45 5.39 20.15
N SER A 315 -4.27 5.79 19.67
CA SER A 315 -3.85 7.20 19.61
C SER A 315 -4.80 8.06 18.79
N LYS A 316 -5.24 7.58 17.61
CA LYS A 316 -6.20 8.28 16.74
C LYS A 316 -7.58 8.40 17.36
N MET A 317 -7.98 7.45 18.21
CA MET A 317 -9.22 7.53 19.01
C MET A 317 -9.07 8.38 20.28
N GLY A 318 -7.92 9.03 20.51
CA GLY A 318 -7.65 9.84 21.70
C GLY A 318 -7.32 9.04 22.97
N LYS A 319 -7.21 7.72 22.90
CA LYS A 319 -6.91 6.80 24.01
C LYS A 319 -5.41 6.70 24.25
N LYS A 320 -4.78 7.81 24.68
CA LYS A 320 -3.32 7.93 24.76
C LYS A 320 -2.65 6.91 25.69
N ASP A 321 -3.24 6.63 26.85
CA ASP A 321 -2.66 5.69 27.82
C ASP A 321 -2.66 4.26 27.26
N GLU A 322 -3.75 3.88 26.58
CA GLU A 322 -3.85 2.60 25.86
C GLU A 322 -2.81 2.52 24.74
N ALA A 323 -2.65 3.59 23.96
CA ALA A 323 -1.64 3.66 22.90
C ALA A 323 -0.23 3.43 23.44
N VAL A 324 0.14 4.11 24.55
CA VAL A 324 1.44 3.94 25.20
C VAL A 324 1.63 2.51 25.72
N ALA A 325 0.61 1.91 26.32
CA ALA A 325 0.65 0.52 26.77
C ALA A 325 0.91 -0.46 25.62
N LEU A 326 0.23 -0.26 24.48
CA LEU A 326 0.41 -1.08 23.28
C LEU A 326 1.79 -0.89 22.65
N TYR A 327 2.33 0.33 22.60
CA TYR A 327 3.70 0.59 22.15
C TYR A 327 4.72 -0.08 23.06
N LYS A 328 4.56 -0.01 24.37
CA LYS A 328 5.40 -0.75 25.31
C LYS A 328 5.30 -2.26 25.12
N LYS A 329 4.12 -2.78 24.80
CA LYS A 329 3.96 -4.21 24.46
C LYS A 329 4.75 -4.56 23.20
N ALA A 330 4.71 -3.72 22.15
CA ALA A 330 5.52 -3.90 20.95
C ALA A 330 7.02 -3.99 21.23
N GLU A 331 7.53 -3.21 22.21
CA GLU A 331 8.94 -3.24 22.66
C GLU A 331 9.35 -4.57 23.30
N THR A 332 8.43 -5.36 23.84
CA THR A 332 8.73 -6.67 24.47
C THR A 332 8.88 -7.81 23.47
N ILE A 333 8.42 -7.64 22.23
CA ILE A 333 8.40 -8.69 21.21
C ILE A 333 9.75 -8.75 20.51
N CYS A 334 10.22 -9.97 20.16
CA CYS A 334 11.44 -10.14 19.39
C CYS A 334 11.39 -9.33 18.08
N PRO A 335 12.44 -8.51 17.80
CA PRO A 335 12.46 -7.67 16.62
C PRO A 335 12.86 -8.41 15.32
N ASP A 336 13.26 -9.66 15.42
CA ASP A 336 13.71 -10.43 14.28
C ASP A 336 12.58 -10.66 13.25
N TYR A 337 12.95 -10.67 11.97
CA TYR A 337 12.05 -10.88 10.84
C TYR A 337 10.90 -9.86 10.74
N CYS A 338 11.01 -8.70 11.38
CA CYS A 338 10.07 -7.60 11.24
C CYS A 338 10.64 -6.52 10.31
N PHE A 339 10.04 -6.39 9.12
CA PHE A 339 10.48 -5.47 8.07
C PHE A 339 9.31 -4.58 7.62
N PRO A 340 9.09 -3.43 8.26
CA PRO A 340 8.09 -2.47 7.81
C PRO A 340 8.32 -2.06 6.36
N ASN A 341 7.25 -2.04 5.57
CA ASN A 341 7.33 -1.77 4.14
C ASN A 341 6.15 -0.94 3.59
N LYS A 342 5.20 -0.57 4.45
CA LYS A 342 4.04 0.24 4.10
C LYS A 342 4.24 1.69 4.52
N ILE A 343 3.70 2.60 3.72
CA ILE A 343 3.79 4.04 4.02
C ILE A 343 3.02 4.41 5.30
N GLU A 344 1.95 3.70 5.61
CA GLU A 344 1.17 3.86 6.84
C GLU A 344 1.98 3.47 8.09
N GLU A 345 2.88 2.50 7.97
CA GLU A 345 3.76 2.09 9.07
C GLU A 345 4.74 3.21 9.46
N VAL A 346 5.11 4.09 8.53
CA VAL A 346 5.89 5.30 8.83
C VAL A 346 5.13 6.21 9.80
N LEU A 347 3.81 6.38 9.59
CA LEU A 347 2.98 7.18 10.48
C LEU A 347 2.85 6.52 11.87
N MET A 348 2.65 5.20 11.90
CA MET A 348 2.53 4.42 13.14
C MET A 348 3.81 4.49 13.98
N LEU A 349 4.98 4.31 13.35
CA LEU A 349 6.27 4.35 14.02
C LEU A 349 6.64 5.76 14.51
N ASN A 350 6.31 6.80 13.73
CA ASN A 350 6.51 8.18 14.16
C ASN A 350 5.61 8.55 15.36
N ASP A 351 4.37 8.08 15.39
CA ASP A 351 3.47 8.28 16.53
C ASP A 351 3.99 7.55 17.77
N ALA A 352 4.48 6.31 17.61
CA ALA A 352 5.09 5.55 18.68
C ALA A 352 6.33 6.26 19.25
N MET A 353 7.22 6.77 18.40
CA MET A 353 8.39 7.54 18.83
C MET A 353 8.04 8.81 19.59
N LYS A 354 6.86 9.40 19.30
CA LYS A 354 6.36 10.60 19.98
C LYS A 354 5.74 10.27 21.34
N LEU A 355 4.92 9.22 21.44
CA LEU A 355 4.17 8.88 22.64
C LEU A 355 4.93 7.96 23.59
N ASN A 356 5.88 7.17 23.08
CA ASN A 356 6.78 6.30 23.83
C ASN A 356 8.25 6.60 23.47
N PRO A 357 8.79 7.78 23.83
CA PRO A 357 10.13 8.22 23.43
C PRO A 357 11.28 7.36 23.97
N GLU A 358 11.01 6.53 24.99
CA GLU A 358 11.96 5.59 25.58
C GLU A 358 11.95 4.21 24.87
N GLY A 359 11.11 4.03 23.85
CA GLY A 359 11.09 2.81 23.05
C GLY A 359 12.20 2.79 22.01
N ALA A 360 13.02 1.75 22.01
CA ALA A 360 14.15 1.59 21.09
C ALA A 360 13.77 0.98 19.75
N LYS A 361 12.67 0.19 19.69
CA LYS A 361 12.32 -0.58 18.49
C LYS A 361 11.62 0.24 17.43
N ALA A 362 10.79 1.22 17.80
CA ALA A 362 10.15 2.09 16.82
C ALA A 362 11.20 2.82 15.94
N PRO A 363 12.22 3.50 16.47
CA PRO A 363 13.28 4.07 15.64
C PRO A 363 14.10 3.01 14.90
N TYR A 364 14.32 1.82 15.46
CA TYR A 364 14.97 0.72 14.75
C TYR A 364 14.22 0.32 13.48
N TYR A 365 12.91 0.10 13.58
CA TYR A 365 12.09 -0.28 12.42
C TYR A 365 11.97 0.86 11.39
N LEU A 366 11.84 2.09 11.83
CA LEU A 366 11.82 3.25 10.93
C LEU A 366 13.16 3.40 10.19
N GLY A 367 14.28 3.15 10.88
CA GLY A 367 15.59 3.10 10.25
C GLY A 367 15.70 2.01 9.19
N ASN A 368 15.14 0.82 9.43
CA ASN A 368 15.08 -0.26 8.44
C ASN A 368 14.28 0.16 7.20
N PHE A 369 13.11 0.80 7.40
CA PHE A 369 12.29 1.34 6.31
C PHE A 369 13.09 2.39 5.50
N HIS A 370 13.69 3.37 6.15
CA HIS A 370 14.46 4.41 5.48
C HIS A 370 15.68 3.84 4.74
N TYR A 371 16.38 2.88 5.31
CA TYR A 371 17.52 2.26 4.62
C TYR A 371 17.08 1.50 3.36
N ALA A 372 16.00 0.72 3.43
CA ALA A 372 15.40 0.06 2.27
C ALA A 372 14.94 1.07 1.20
N ALA A 373 14.41 2.22 1.63
CA ALA A 373 14.02 3.34 0.78
C ALA A 373 15.23 4.17 0.27
N ARG A 374 16.47 3.82 0.67
CA ARG A 374 17.72 4.50 0.32
C ARG A 374 17.85 5.93 0.86
N ILE A 375 17.20 6.21 1.97
CA ILE A 375 17.31 7.47 2.74
C ILE A 375 18.29 7.21 3.88
N TYR A 376 19.58 7.14 3.54
CA TYR A 376 20.60 6.59 4.43
C TYR A 376 20.89 7.46 5.65
N ASP A 377 20.84 8.79 5.53
CA ASP A 377 21.10 9.71 6.63
C ASP A 377 20.03 9.60 7.72
N GLU A 378 18.74 9.57 7.33
CA GLU A 378 17.62 9.36 8.25
C GLU A 378 17.62 7.94 8.84
N ALA A 379 18.01 6.93 8.05
CA ALA A 379 18.15 5.57 8.56
C ALA A 379 19.19 5.52 9.68
N VAL A 380 20.35 6.12 9.47
CA VAL A 380 21.42 6.19 10.47
C VAL A 380 20.95 6.96 11.70
N ALA A 381 20.32 8.13 11.53
CA ALA A 381 19.79 8.92 12.65
C ALA A 381 18.76 8.13 13.49
N CYS A 382 17.88 7.37 12.84
CA CYS A 382 16.91 6.50 13.49
C CYS A 382 17.61 5.37 14.27
N TRP A 383 18.59 4.71 13.69
CA TRP A 383 19.32 3.64 14.36
C TRP A 383 20.23 4.16 15.49
N GLU A 384 20.87 5.34 15.33
CA GLU A 384 21.61 6.00 16.40
C GLU A 384 20.69 6.32 17.58
N LYS A 385 19.47 6.80 17.31
CA LYS A 385 18.46 7.02 18.35
C LYS A 385 18.09 5.71 19.04
N SER A 386 17.86 4.63 18.29
CA SER A 386 17.57 3.31 18.85
C SER A 386 18.68 2.85 19.80
N VAL A 387 19.94 2.90 19.36
CA VAL A 387 21.12 2.50 20.15
C VAL A 387 21.33 3.40 21.36
N SER A 388 20.96 4.68 21.31
CA SER A 388 21.05 5.59 22.46
C SER A 388 20.06 5.24 23.57
N ILE A 389 18.99 4.51 23.25
CA ILE A 389 17.97 4.06 24.21
C ILE A 389 18.28 2.64 24.69
N ASP A 390 18.59 1.74 23.76
CA ASP A 390 18.97 0.35 24.06
C ASP A 390 20.11 -0.06 23.12
N ASP A 391 21.28 -0.28 23.68
CA ASP A 391 22.48 -0.65 22.96
C ASP A 391 22.84 -2.14 23.06
N THR A 392 21.90 -2.95 23.56
CA THR A 392 22.07 -4.40 23.76
C THR A 392 21.60 -5.25 22.60
N TYR A 393 21.01 -4.65 21.54
CA TYR A 393 20.53 -5.37 20.37
C TYR A 393 21.59 -5.37 19.26
N PRO A 394 22.24 -6.53 18.98
CA PRO A 394 23.39 -6.58 18.07
C PRO A 394 23.05 -6.25 16.62
N THR A 395 21.82 -6.56 16.16
CA THR A 395 21.42 -6.33 14.76
C THR A 395 21.38 -4.83 14.39
N VAL A 396 20.97 -3.94 15.28
CA VAL A 396 20.97 -2.50 15.00
C VAL A 396 22.40 -1.95 14.90
N LEU A 397 23.31 -2.44 15.76
CA LEU A 397 24.72 -2.08 15.71
C LEU A 397 25.39 -2.56 14.43
N ARG A 398 25.08 -3.79 13.99
CA ARG A 398 25.53 -4.32 12.70
C ARG A 398 25.01 -3.46 11.53
N ASN A 399 23.73 -3.10 11.54
CA ASN A 399 23.14 -2.25 10.49
C ASN A 399 23.81 -0.88 10.45
N LEU A 400 24.07 -0.26 11.61
CA LEU A 400 24.85 0.98 11.72
C LEU A 400 26.26 0.84 11.17
N SER A 401 26.98 -0.22 11.54
CA SER A 401 28.33 -0.47 11.04
C SER A 401 28.35 -0.53 9.51
N LEU A 402 27.42 -1.28 8.90
CA LEU A 402 27.30 -1.38 7.45
C LEU A 402 26.98 -0.02 6.80
N ALA A 403 26.11 0.80 7.43
CA ALA A 403 25.80 2.13 6.91
C ALA A 403 27.00 3.09 7.03
N TYR A 404 27.70 3.12 8.15
CA TYR A 404 28.89 3.94 8.32
C TYR A 404 29.98 3.61 7.31
N TYR A 405 30.21 2.31 7.06
CA TYR A 405 31.20 1.89 6.08
C TYR A 405 30.78 2.19 4.64
N ASN A 406 29.61 1.67 4.23
CA ASN A 406 29.21 1.64 2.82
C ASN A 406 28.58 2.97 2.33
N LYS A 407 28.04 3.80 3.23
CA LYS A 407 27.24 4.99 2.85
C LYS A 407 27.87 6.28 3.35
N LEU A 408 28.42 6.29 4.56
CA LEU A 408 28.99 7.49 5.17
C LEU A 408 30.53 7.52 5.10
N ASN A 409 31.16 6.50 4.55
CA ASN A 409 32.61 6.39 4.39
C ASN A 409 33.39 6.67 5.70
N ASN A 410 32.89 6.13 6.82
CA ASN A 410 33.50 6.25 8.15
C ASN A 410 33.92 4.87 8.70
N PRO A 411 35.05 4.32 8.24
CA PRO A 411 35.47 2.97 8.60
C PRO A 411 35.83 2.82 10.10
N GLN A 412 36.31 3.89 10.76
CA GLN A 412 36.67 3.84 12.18
C GLN A 412 35.40 3.66 13.04
N LYS A 413 34.35 4.45 12.78
CA LYS A 413 33.07 4.32 13.49
C LYS A 413 32.39 2.99 13.15
N ALA A 414 32.52 2.53 11.91
CA ALA A 414 31.99 1.23 11.49
C ALA A 414 32.64 0.08 12.27
N LEU A 415 33.98 0.05 12.38
CA LEU A 415 34.71 -0.99 13.11
C LEU A 415 34.33 -0.99 14.60
N ALA A 416 34.39 0.16 15.27
CA ALA A 416 34.05 0.26 16.68
C ALA A 416 32.61 -0.21 16.98
N THR A 417 31.66 0.08 16.07
CA THR A 417 30.26 -0.34 16.19
C THR A 417 30.12 -1.84 15.97
N LEU A 418 30.87 -2.40 15.01
CA LEU A 418 30.83 -3.84 14.70
C LEU A 418 31.46 -4.67 15.84
N GLU A 419 32.58 -4.21 16.42
CA GLU A 419 33.19 -4.85 17.58
C GLU A 419 32.25 -4.88 18.79
N LYS A 420 31.42 -3.84 18.95
CA LYS A 420 30.39 -3.82 19.99
C LYS A 420 29.29 -4.86 19.69
N ALA A 421 28.81 -4.95 18.44
CA ALA A 421 27.83 -5.95 18.02
C ALA A 421 28.36 -7.37 18.27
N TYR A 422 29.60 -7.65 17.88
CA TYR A 422 30.24 -8.95 18.05
C TYR A 422 30.33 -9.38 19.54
N LYS A 423 30.65 -8.46 20.43
CA LYS A 423 30.70 -8.75 21.89
C LYS A 423 29.33 -9.11 22.47
N LEU A 424 28.25 -8.64 21.86
CA LEU A 424 26.87 -8.96 22.28
C LEU A 424 26.40 -10.32 21.75
N ASP A 425 26.86 -10.71 20.56
CA ASP A 425 26.53 -12.01 19.97
C ASP A 425 27.68 -12.48 19.06
N GLU A 426 28.57 -13.29 19.64
CA GLU A 426 29.69 -13.89 18.91
C GLU A 426 29.28 -15.05 18.00
N SER A 427 28.04 -15.52 18.12
CA SER A 427 27.50 -16.65 17.33
C SER A 427 26.84 -16.22 16.03
N ASP A 428 26.48 -14.95 15.85
CA ASP A 428 25.84 -14.45 14.63
C ASP A 428 26.87 -14.30 13.50
N ALA A 429 26.90 -15.26 12.59
CA ALA A 429 27.80 -15.25 11.43
C ALA A 429 27.62 -14.05 10.48
N ARG A 430 26.60 -13.21 10.69
CA ARG A 430 26.36 -11.98 9.89
C ARG A 430 27.10 -10.78 10.47
N ILE A 431 27.63 -10.86 11.67
CA ILE A 431 28.46 -9.87 12.35
C ILE A 431 29.92 -10.15 12.09
#